data_8414755c09d2eb9740cc5923559ba2a1
#
_entry.id   8414755c09d2eb9740cc5923559ba2a1
#
_cell.length_a   1.000
_cell.length_b   1.000
_cell.length_c   1.000
_cell.angle_alpha   90.00
_cell.angle_beta   90.00
_cell.angle_gamma   90.00
#
_symmetry.space_group_name_H-M   'P 1'
#
loop_
_entity.id
_entity.type
_entity.pdbx_description
1 polymer ?
#
loop_
_entity_poly.entity_id
_entity_poly.type
_entity_poly.pdbx_seq_one_letter_code
_entity_poly.pdbx_strand_id
1 'polypeptide(L)'
;MYRIGFFVCPGHDALDLAGPLSAFNQVATAVGHKPYELRVVSDSGGSVIGNSGLQVETTPVGQHSFDTVIFVGGEVEPMLTAENLAAARQLIVNASRVASVCTGAFLLAEIGLLNDRRATTHWNHTALLQSRFPRIKVEGTIFLLRTGTSGRRPASLPGSIWPSP
;
A
#
# COMPACT_ATOMS: atom_id res chain seq x y z
N MET A 1 -16.23 -2.73 11.62
CA MET A 1 -15.54 -1.59 10.98
C MET A 1 -14.35 -2.17 10.24
N TYR A 2 -14.15 -1.81 8.97
CA TYR A 2 -13.09 -2.35 8.13
C TYR A 2 -11.80 -1.56 8.35
N ARG A 3 -10.70 -2.22 8.65
CA ARG A 3 -9.43 -1.57 9.01
C ARG A 3 -8.48 -1.48 7.82
N ILE A 4 -8.02 -0.26 7.52
CA ILE A 4 -7.08 0.01 6.43
C ILE A 4 -5.81 0.63 7.01
N GLY A 5 -4.68 -0.03 6.81
CA GLY A 5 -3.35 0.46 7.17
C GLY A 5 -2.64 1.07 5.95
N PHE A 6 -2.08 2.26 6.13
CA PHE A 6 -1.21 2.91 5.14
C PHE A 6 0.21 2.82 5.66
N PHE A 7 1.03 1.98 5.03
CA PHE A 7 2.43 1.82 5.42
C PHE A 7 3.28 2.87 4.72
N VAL A 8 3.99 3.66 5.52
CA VAL A 8 4.90 4.70 5.04
C VAL A 8 6.32 4.44 5.53
N CYS A 9 7.30 4.81 4.71
CA CYS A 9 8.71 4.79 5.02
C CYS A 9 9.28 6.22 5.01
N PRO A 10 10.45 6.47 5.60
CA PRO A 10 11.17 7.72 5.39
C PRO A 10 11.32 8.02 3.89
N GLY A 11 11.13 9.28 3.50
CA GLY A 11 11.13 9.69 2.10
C GLY A 11 9.84 9.38 1.34
N HIS A 12 8.73 9.04 2.02
CA HIS A 12 7.44 8.81 1.37
C HIS A 12 6.92 10.05 0.64
N ASP A 13 6.14 9.85 -0.41
CA ASP A 13 5.47 10.94 -1.10
C ASP A 13 4.16 11.30 -0.39
N ALA A 14 4.02 12.58 -0.05
CA ALA A 14 2.87 13.07 0.70
C ALA A 14 1.55 12.89 -0.05
N LEU A 15 1.54 13.05 -1.39
CA LEU A 15 0.35 12.91 -2.21
C LEU A 15 -0.11 11.44 -2.28
N ASP A 16 0.85 10.51 -2.35
CA ASP A 16 0.60 9.07 -2.40
C ASP A 16 -0.04 8.55 -1.10
N LEU A 17 0.20 9.24 0.01
CA LEU A 17 -0.50 8.98 1.28
C LEU A 17 -1.84 9.72 1.34
N ALA A 18 -1.83 11.03 1.12
CA ALA A 18 -2.99 11.88 1.35
C ALA A 18 -4.14 11.59 0.38
N GLY A 19 -3.84 11.24 -0.88
CA GLY A 19 -4.84 10.91 -1.89
C GLY A 19 -5.75 9.75 -1.48
N PRO A 20 -5.20 8.54 -1.29
CA PRO A 20 -5.99 7.39 -0.87
C PRO A 20 -6.62 7.56 0.52
N LEU A 21 -5.90 8.15 1.47
CA LEU A 21 -6.43 8.42 2.81
C LEU A 21 -7.68 9.29 2.74
N SER A 22 -7.63 10.36 1.95
CA SER A 22 -8.78 11.25 1.74
C SER A 22 -9.92 10.54 1.02
N ALA A 23 -9.64 9.73 0.01
CA ALA A 23 -10.66 8.98 -0.74
C ALA A 23 -11.45 8.05 0.19
N PHE A 24 -10.77 7.27 1.04
CA PHE A 24 -11.45 6.41 2.00
C PHE A 24 -12.20 7.19 3.09
N ASN A 25 -11.65 8.33 3.53
CA ASN A 25 -12.32 9.18 4.51
C ASN A 25 -13.62 9.80 3.95
N GLN A 26 -13.64 10.19 2.68
CA GLN A 26 -14.82 10.77 2.02
C GLN A 26 -16.00 9.77 1.93
N VAL A 27 -15.75 8.47 1.94
CA VAL A 27 -16.83 7.48 1.95
C VAL A 27 -17.72 7.66 3.19
N ALA A 28 -17.16 8.04 4.34
CA ALA A 28 -17.94 8.29 5.55
C ALA A 28 -19.00 9.39 5.34
N THR A 29 -18.66 10.44 4.60
CA THR A 29 -19.61 11.51 4.25
C THR A 29 -20.70 11.02 3.32
N ALA A 30 -20.35 10.18 2.33
CA ALA A 30 -21.30 9.67 1.33
C ALA A 30 -22.31 8.70 1.91
N VAL A 31 -21.90 7.86 2.89
CA VAL A 31 -22.76 6.79 3.45
C VAL A 31 -23.36 7.14 4.83
N GLY A 32 -23.00 8.30 5.40
CA GLY A 32 -23.54 8.75 6.68
C GLY A 32 -22.99 8.03 7.92
N HIS A 33 -21.98 7.20 7.78
CA HIS A 33 -21.30 6.55 8.90
C HIS A 33 -19.83 6.27 8.53
N LYS A 34 -18.98 5.93 9.52
CA LYS A 34 -17.56 5.58 9.29
C LYS A 34 -17.40 4.08 9.01
N PRO A 35 -17.35 3.62 7.74
CA PRO A 35 -17.18 2.21 7.41
C PRO A 35 -15.75 1.74 7.63
N TYR A 36 -14.78 2.67 7.58
CA TYR A 36 -13.35 2.40 7.66
C TYR A 36 -12.71 3.00 8.90
N GLU A 37 -11.83 2.23 9.54
CA GLU A 37 -10.82 2.72 10.46
C GLU A 37 -9.51 2.85 9.67
N LEU A 38 -9.00 4.09 9.55
CA LEU A 38 -7.81 4.41 8.76
C LEU A 38 -6.65 4.68 9.71
N ARG A 39 -5.50 4.03 9.48
CA ARG A 39 -4.29 4.27 10.27
C ARG A 39 -3.06 4.37 9.38
N VAL A 40 -2.18 5.30 9.71
CA VAL A 40 -0.85 5.40 9.12
C VAL A 40 0.12 4.66 10.02
N VAL A 41 0.89 3.76 9.44
CA VAL A 41 1.83 2.89 10.17
C VAL A 41 3.22 2.94 9.55
N SER A 42 4.24 2.77 10.37
CA SER A 42 5.63 2.59 9.94
C SER A 42 6.26 1.44 10.73
N ASP A 43 7.48 1.05 10.41
CA ASP A 43 8.20 -0.02 11.11
C ASP A 43 8.20 0.16 12.63
N SER A 44 8.65 1.32 13.11
CA SER A 44 8.83 1.63 14.53
C SER A 44 7.81 2.63 15.10
N GLY A 45 6.95 3.21 14.24
CA GLY A 45 6.02 4.27 14.67
C GLY A 45 6.71 5.63 14.83
N GLY A 46 5.98 6.58 15.43
CA GLY A 46 6.45 7.96 15.63
C GLY A 46 6.38 8.81 14.36
N SER A 47 7.15 9.88 14.34
CA SER A 47 7.15 10.85 13.24
C SER A 47 8.02 10.37 12.09
N VAL A 48 7.45 10.27 10.89
CA VAL A 48 8.13 9.88 9.65
C VAL A 48 8.16 11.05 8.69
N ILE A 49 9.36 11.40 8.20
CA ILE A 49 9.57 12.54 7.29
C ILE A 49 9.46 12.05 5.85
N GLY A 50 8.58 12.70 5.07
CA GLY A 50 8.44 12.49 3.64
C GLY A 50 9.50 13.22 2.81
N ASN A 51 9.55 12.93 1.50
CA ASN A 51 10.49 13.54 0.56
C ASN A 51 10.35 15.07 0.43
N SER A 52 9.16 15.60 0.70
CA SER A 52 8.88 17.04 0.72
C SER A 52 9.19 17.73 2.06
N GLY A 53 9.68 16.99 3.07
CA GLY A 53 9.87 17.47 4.43
C GLY A 53 8.61 17.45 5.30
N LEU A 54 7.46 17.05 4.75
CA LEU A 54 6.24 16.88 5.54
C LEU A 54 6.39 15.70 6.50
N GLN A 55 6.05 15.93 7.77
CA GLN A 55 6.08 14.89 8.79
C GLN A 55 4.69 14.32 9.02
N VAL A 56 4.60 13.02 9.20
CA VAL A 56 3.35 12.34 9.57
C VAL A 56 3.59 11.47 10.80
N GLU A 57 2.65 11.52 11.74
CA GLU A 57 2.66 10.63 12.89
C GLU A 57 2.14 9.25 12.51
N THR A 58 2.84 8.24 12.95
CA THR A 58 2.54 6.84 12.66
C THR A 58 2.47 5.98 13.91
N THR A 59 1.78 4.86 13.81
CA THR A 59 1.83 3.81 14.82
C THR A 59 2.74 2.68 14.37
N PRO A 60 3.46 1.99 15.28
CA PRO A 60 4.35 0.89 14.89
C PRO A 60 3.55 -0.31 14.37
N VAL A 61 4.13 -1.02 13.40
CA VAL A 61 3.62 -2.33 12.97
C VAL A 61 3.57 -3.29 14.14
N GLY A 62 2.58 -4.18 14.14
CA GLY A 62 2.40 -5.18 15.19
C GLY A 62 1.40 -4.79 16.27
N GLN A 63 1.06 -3.52 16.44
CA GLN A 63 0.01 -3.10 17.37
C GLN A 63 -1.41 -3.32 16.83
N HIS A 64 -1.57 -3.39 15.50
CA HIS A 64 -2.86 -3.51 14.84
C HIS A 64 -2.84 -4.54 13.72
N SER A 65 -3.96 -5.22 13.53
CA SER A 65 -4.23 -6.02 12.33
C SER A 65 -5.10 -5.22 11.36
N PHE A 66 -4.88 -5.39 10.06
CA PHE A 66 -5.59 -4.68 9.01
C PHE A 66 -6.26 -5.64 8.04
N ASP A 67 -7.45 -5.28 7.57
CA ASP A 67 -8.12 -6.01 6.50
C ASP A 67 -7.51 -5.68 5.14
N THR A 68 -7.06 -4.43 4.97
CA THR A 68 -6.31 -3.97 3.81
C THR A 68 -5.06 -3.23 4.25
N VAL A 69 -3.94 -3.49 3.58
CA VAL A 69 -2.70 -2.72 3.71
C VAL A 69 -2.35 -2.09 2.38
N ILE A 70 -2.06 -0.80 2.42
CA ILE A 70 -1.64 0.00 1.26
C ILE A 70 -0.21 0.48 1.52
N PHE A 71 0.72 0.05 0.66
CA PHE A 71 2.11 0.48 0.69
C PHE A 71 2.24 1.77 -0.11
N VAL A 72 2.60 2.84 0.58
CA VAL A 72 2.71 4.20 0.02
C VAL A 72 4.05 4.33 -0.68
N GLY A 73 4.07 5.05 -1.80
CA GLY A 73 5.29 5.32 -2.56
C GLY A 73 6.16 6.41 -1.95
N GLY A 74 7.34 6.55 -2.51
CA GLY A 74 8.35 7.51 -2.11
C GLY A 74 9.70 7.21 -2.78
N GLU A 75 10.78 7.58 -2.13
CA GLU A 75 12.13 7.26 -2.57
C GLU A 75 12.40 5.76 -2.44
N VAL A 76 12.83 5.13 -3.54
CA VAL A 76 12.91 3.66 -3.62
C VAL A 76 13.95 3.09 -2.64
N GLU A 77 15.17 3.64 -2.63
CA GLU A 77 16.26 3.05 -1.82
C GLU A 77 16.03 3.18 -0.30
N PRO A 78 15.58 4.33 0.25
CA PRO A 78 15.25 4.44 1.68
C PRO A 78 14.11 3.51 2.13
N MET A 79 13.24 3.12 1.21
CA MET A 79 12.10 2.25 1.47
C MET A 79 12.53 0.78 1.65
N LEU A 80 13.64 0.34 1.06
CA LEU A 80 14.06 -1.06 0.97
C LEU A 80 15.02 -1.50 2.09
N THR A 81 14.99 -0.86 3.24
CA THR A 81 15.78 -1.29 4.40
C THR A 81 15.29 -2.62 4.97
N ALA A 82 16.15 -3.33 5.69
CA ALA A 82 15.80 -4.61 6.30
C ALA A 82 14.61 -4.49 7.26
N GLU A 83 14.54 -3.39 8.01
CA GLU A 83 13.48 -3.07 8.96
C GLU A 83 12.13 -2.87 8.23
N ASN A 84 12.12 -2.05 7.19
CA ASN A 84 10.91 -1.81 6.39
C ASN A 84 10.42 -3.09 5.70
N LEU A 85 11.33 -3.91 5.19
CA LEU A 85 10.97 -5.20 4.57
C LEU A 85 10.43 -6.19 5.58
N ALA A 86 10.98 -6.23 6.79
CA ALA A 86 10.46 -7.07 7.89
C ALA A 86 9.05 -6.61 8.31
N ALA A 87 8.86 -5.30 8.46
CA ALA A 87 7.57 -4.68 8.77
C ALA A 87 6.52 -4.97 7.68
N ALA A 88 6.92 -4.86 6.40
CA ALA A 88 6.04 -5.19 5.28
C ALA A 88 5.59 -6.65 5.31
N ARG A 89 6.52 -7.59 5.55
CA ARG A 89 6.18 -9.02 5.68
C ARG A 89 5.21 -9.27 6.83
N GLN A 90 5.42 -8.63 7.98
CA GLN A 90 4.52 -8.76 9.14
C GLN A 90 3.11 -8.25 8.83
N LEU A 91 2.97 -7.14 8.13
CA LEU A 91 1.67 -6.56 7.76
C LEU A 91 0.88 -7.45 6.81
N ILE A 92 1.52 -8.07 5.82
CA ILE A 92 0.83 -8.85 4.80
C ILE A 92 0.32 -10.20 5.30
N VAL A 93 0.92 -10.77 6.36
CA VAL A 93 0.54 -12.10 6.87
C VAL A 93 -0.93 -12.17 7.25
N ASN A 94 -1.47 -11.11 7.84
CA ASN A 94 -2.84 -11.06 8.35
C ASN A 94 -3.79 -10.20 7.49
N ALA A 95 -3.28 -9.58 6.43
CA ALA A 95 -4.08 -8.73 5.57
C ALA A 95 -4.86 -9.55 4.54
N SER A 96 -6.17 -9.30 4.41
CA SER A 96 -7.00 -9.92 3.37
C SER A 96 -6.74 -9.32 1.99
N ARG A 97 -6.25 -8.08 1.94
CA ARG A 97 -5.92 -7.34 0.72
C ARG A 97 -4.62 -6.58 0.90
N VAL A 98 -3.82 -6.59 -0.14
CA VAL A 98 -2.57 -5.83 -0.22
C VAL A 98 -2.59 -5.00 -1.49
N ALA A 99 -2.26 -3.73 -1.36
CA ALA A 99 -2.15 -2.81 -2.47
C ALA A 99 -0.89 -1.95 -2.33
N SER A 100 -0.48 -1.33 -3.42
CA SER A 100 0.57 -0.32 -3.40
C SER A 100 0.18 0.87 -4.26
N VAL A 101 0.71 2.03 -3.92
CA VAL A 101 0.60 3.26 -4.69
C VAL A 101 1.99 3.62 -5.17
N CYS A 102 2.10 4.05 -6.45
CA CYS A 102 3.34 4.55 -7.01
C CYS A 102 4.53 3.58 -6.82
N THR A 103 5.65 4.05 -6.29
CA THR A 103 6.85 3.24 -6.01
C THR A 103 6.70 2.28 -4.83
N GLY A 104 5.61 2.30 -4.08
CA GLY A 104 5.31 1.29 -3.05
C GLY A 104 5.31 -0.16 -3.59
N ALA A 105 5.17 -0.34 -4.91
CA ALA A 105 5.31 -1.62 -5.58
C ALA A 105 6.70 -2.25 -5.41
N PHE A 106 7.75 -1.45 -5.21
CA PHE A 106 9.11 -1.97 -4.99
C PHE A 106 9.23 -2.75 -3.68
N LEU A 107 8.55 -2.31 -2.60
CA LEU A 107 8.47 -3.09 -1.36
C LEU A 107 7.86 -4.47 -1.60
N LEU A 108 6.73 -4.52 -2.33
CA LEU A 108 6.04 -5.77 -2.64
C LEU A 108 6.86 -6.67 -3.57
N ALA A 109 7.62 -6.07 -4.49
CA ALA A 109 8.53 -6.79 -5.37
C ALA A 109 9.70 -7.41 -4.59
N GLU A 110 10.34 -6.63 -3.70
CA GLU A 110 11.50 -7.07 -2.91
C GLU A 110 11.14 -8.23 -1.96
N ILE A 111 9.94 -8.22 -1.38
CA ILE A 111 9.46 -9.34 -0.55
C ILE A 111 8.94 -10.53 -1.37
N GLY A 112 8.97 -10.46 -2.71
CA GLY A 112 8.59 -11.54 -3.62
C GLY A 112 7.09 -11.69 -3.86
N LEU A 113 6.24 -10.79 -3.33
CA LEU A 113 4.78 -10.90 -3.45
C LEU A 113 4.27 -10.71 -4.89
N LEU A 114 5.04 -10.01 -5.72
CA LEU A 114 4.69 -9.71 -7.12
C LEU A 114 5.29 -10.72 -8.13
N ASN A 115 6.06 -11.70 -7.69
CA ASN A 115 6.64 -12.70 -8.59
C ASN A 115 5.56 -13.41 -9.41
N ASP A 116 5.78 -13.50 -10.73
CA ASP A 116 4.90 -14.11 -11.73
C ASP A 116 3.52 -13.44 -11.83
N ARG A 117 3.40 -12.21 -11.35
CA ARG A 117 2.17 -11.39 -11.39
C ARG A 117 2.35 -10.17 -12.27
N ARG A 118 1.22 -9.61 -12.68
CA ARG A 118 1.17 -8.28 -13.31
C ARG A 118 1.29 -7.23 -12.22
N ALA A 119 2.11 -6.22 -12.43
CA ALA A 119 2.25 -5.09 -11.53
C ALA A 119 2.44 -3.79 -12.29
N THR A 120 2.15 -2.69 -11.64
CA THR A 120 2.45 -1.35 -12.11
C THR A 120 3.15 -0.56 -11.01
N THR A 121 3.83 0.50 -11.40
CA THR A 121 4.48 1.45 -10.51
C THR A 121 4.39 2.84 -11.13
N HIS A 122 5.03 3.83 -10.50
CA HIS A 122 5.16 5.15 -11.12
C HIS A 122 5.80 5.04 -12.51
N TRP A 123 5.26 5.76 -13.49
CA TRP A 123 5.66 5.64 -14.90
C TRP A 123 7.17 5.80 -15.15
N ASN A 124 7.84 6.68 -14.39
CA ASN A 124 9.30 6.86 -14.46
C ASN A 124 10.10 5.67 -13.93
N HIS A 125 9.48 4.76 -13.18
CA HIS A 125 10.14 3.65 -12.51
C HIS A 125 9.78 2.27 -13.10
N THR A 126 8.96 2.23 -14.15
CA THR A 126 8.53 0.97 -14.79
C THR A 126 9.71 0.17 -15.34
N ALA A 127 10.63 0.83 -16.04
CA ALA A 127 11.82 0.19 -16.58
C ALA A 127 12.74 -0.32 -15.46
N LEU A 128 12.90 0.44 -14.39
CA LEU A 128 13.68 0.04 -13.22
C LEU A 128 13.06 -1.18 -12.52
N LEU A 129 11.75 -1.15 -12.29
CA LEU A 129 11.03 -2.27 -11.68
C LEU A 129 11.17 -3.55 -12.52
N GLN A 130 10.99 -3.45 -13.86
CA GLN A 130 11.11 -4.58 -14.76
C GLN A 130 12.52 -5.15 -14.79
N SER A 131 13.56 -4.30 -14.83
CA SER A 131 14.95 -4.73 -14.87
C SER A 131 15.42 -5.39 -13.57
N ARG A 132 14.98 -4.82 -12.42
CA ARG A 132 15.35 -5.32 -11.08
C ARG A 132 14.61 -6.61 -10.71
N PHE A 133 13.37 -6.78 -11.22
CA PHE A 133 12.52 -7.92 -10.91
C PHE A 133 11.96 -8.57 -12.18
N PRO A 134 12.76 -9.36 -12.91
CA PRO A 134 12.40 -9.89 -14.24
C PRO A 134 11.23 -10.89 -14.21
N ARG A 135 10.89 -11.44 -13.03
CA ARG A 135 9.71 -12.30 -12.87
C ARG A 135 8.38 -11.55 -12.77
N ILE A 136 8.42 -10.22 -12.66
CA ILE A 136 7.21 -9.39 -12.62
C ILE A 136 6.86 -8.97 -14.05
N LYS A 137 5.59 -9.05 -14.43
CA LYS A 137 5.09 -8.45 -15.66
C LYS A 137 4.70 -7.01 -15.40
N VAL A 138 5.63 -6.08 -15.67
CA VAL A 138 5.38 -4.66 -15.42
C VAL A 138 4.56 -4.07 -16.57
N GLU A 139 3.45 -3.41 -16.22
CA GLU A 139 2.55 -2.75 -17.16
C GLU A 139 2.54 -1.24 -16.91
N GLY A 140 2.97 -0.48 -17.91
CA GLY A 140 3.15 0.97 -17.80
C GLY A 140 1.86 1.79 -17.90
N THR A 141 0.74 1.18 -18.33
CA THR A 141 -0.50 1.90 -18.66
C THR A 141 -1.63 1.66 -17.64
N ILE A 142 -1.41 0.85 -16.63
CA ILE A 142 -2.47 0.47 -15.67
C ILE A 142 -2.22 1.17 -14.33
N PHE A 143 -3.24 1.89 -13.84
CA PHE A 143 -3.18 2.59 -12.56
C PHE A 143 -3.55 1.70 -11.37
N LEU A 144 -4.18 0.54 -11.60
CA LEU A 144 -4.60 -0.38 -10.53
C LEU A 144 -4.52 -1.83 -11.00
N LEU A 145 -3.83 -2.67 -10.23
CA LEU A 145 -3.82 -4.11 -10.41
C LEU A 145 -4.39 -4.80 -9.17
N ARG A 146 -5.34 -5.72 -9.39
CA ARG A 146 -5.85 -6.59 -8.35
C ARG A 146 -5.07 -7.91 -8.40
N THR A 147 -4.24 -8.18 -7.39
CA THR A 147 -3.68 -9.50 -7.18
C THR A 147 -4.55 -10.23 -6.15
N GLY A 148 -5.23 -11.30 -6.59
CA GLY A 148 -5.98 -12.15 -5.67
C GLY A 148 -5.01 -12.91 -4.76
N THR A 149 -5.09 -12.71 -3.45
CA THR A 149 -4.63 -13.70 -2.50
C THR A 149 -5.71 -14.77 -2.41
N SER A 150 -5.36 -16.01 -2.73
CA SER A 150 -6.22 -17.17 -2.50
C SER A 150 -6.36 -17.38 -1.00
N GLY A 151 -7.48 -17.00 -0.42
CA GLY A 151 -7.75 -17.30 0.97
C GLY A 151 -8.89 -16.45 1.54
N ARG A 152 -10.11 -17.01 1.50
CA ARG A 152 -11.36 -16.50 2.07
C ARG A 152 -11.91 -15.21 1.45
N ARG A 153 -12.98 -15.37 0.69
CA ARG A 153 -13.87 -14.26 0.34
C ARG A 153 -14.42 -13.65 1.62
N PRO A 154 -14.24 -12.35 1.89
CA PRO A 154 -15.09 -11.69 2.86
C PRO A 154 -16.52 -11.66 2.30
N ALA A 155 -17.49 -11.82 3.19
CA ALA A 155 -18.89 -11.67 2.86
C ALA A 155 -19.13 -10.36 2.07
N SER A 156 -19.97 -10.44 1.04
CA SER A 156 -20.30 -9.39 0.10
C SER A 156 -20.40 -8.00 0.74
N LEU A 157 -19.49 -7.11 0.36
CA LEU A 157 -19.72 -5.69 0.50
C LEU A 157 -20.74 -5.27 -0.56
N PRO A 158 -21.80 -4.53 -0.21
CA PRO A 158 -22.73 -3.99 -1.19
C PRO A 158 -22.02 -2.95 -2.04
N GLY A 159 -22.01 -3.18 -3.35
CA GLY A 159 -21.51 -2.24 -4.36
C GLY A 159 -19.98 -2.16 -4.43
N SER A 160 -19.41 -2.71 -5.50
CA SER A 160 -18.00 -2.45 -5.84
C SER A 160 -17.83 -0.97 -6.12
N ILE A 161 -17.00 -0.29 -5.32
CA ILE A 161 -16.61 1.12 -5.54
C ILE A 161 -15.66 1.23 -6.76
N TRP A 162 -15.34 0.11 -7.39
CA TRP A 162 -14.45 0.04 -8.54
C TRP A 162 -15.24 -0.42 -9.76
N PRO A 163 -15.16 0.32 -10.89
CA PRO A 163 -15.75 -0.16 -12.14
C PRO A 163 -15.16 -1.51 -12.50
N SER A 164 -16.02 -2.44 -12.85
CA SER A 164 -15.62 -3.70 -13.48
C SER A 164 -14.93 -3.42 -14.82
N PRO A 165 -14.02 -4.29 -15.27
CA PRO A 165 -13.31 -4.12 -16.54
C PRO A 165 -14.25 -4.03 -17.73
#